data_b79b3986cb45bce7110034f597586358
#
_entry.id   b79b3986cb45bce7110034f597586358
#
_cell.length_a   1.000
_cell.length_b   1.000
_cell.length_c   1.000
_cell.angle_alpha   90.00
_cell.angle_beta   90.00
_cell.angle_gamma   90.00
#
_symmetry.space_group_name_H-M   'P 1'
#
loop_
_entity.id
_entity.type
_entity.pdbx_description
1 polymer ?
#
loop_
_entity_poly.entity_id
_entity_poly.type
_entity_poly.pdbx_seq_one_letter_code
_entity_poly.pdbx_strand_id
1 'polypeptide(L)'
;MLSSNALNTLEFRAEDIPLSVYSLASSNKKAIGLTGEDLFRDFLLKKRNSGLILLKKVIWEDRNALFGKPALCLLGPKGKALNDFPKGQELRVGISTKYKELAKKYLNQLESKGYIFRKLAINGCCETAVTAGLVDLAIDIVYTGKSMQEAGLEVYDRVFTSDFVIIGSKRFWGGKNGFP
;
A
#
# COMPACT_ATOMS: atom_id res chain seq x y z
N MET A 1 -44.24 -4.51 4.75
CA MET A 1 -43.34 -5.37 3.97
C MET A 1 -41.96 -4.74 3.96
N LEU A 2 -41.03 -5.21 4.80
CA LEU A 2 -39.63 -4.82 4.77
C LEU A 2 -39.00 -5.57 3.58
N SER A 3 -38.70 -4.86 2.49
CA SER A 3 -37.91 -5.42 1.40
C SER A 3 -36.54 -5.78 1.99
N SER A 4 -36.22 -7.07 2.03
CA SER A 4 -34.87 -7.54 2.30
C SER A 4 -33.98 -7.01 1.20
N ASN A 5 -33.27 -5.91 1.44
CA ASN A 5 -32.18 -5.48 0.61
C ASN A 5 -31.08 -6.53 0.71
N ALA A 6 -31.11 -7.53 -0.16
CA ALA A 6 -30.05 -8.50 -0.27
C ALA A 6 -28.74 -7.74 -0.58
N LEU A 7 -27.75 -7.85 0.30
CA LEU A 7 -26.40 -7.35 0.07
C LEU A 7 -25.78 -8.20 -1.05
N ASN A 8 -25.55 -7.60 -2.21
CA ASN A 8 -24.75 -8.25 -3.25
C ASN A 8 -23.28 -8.12 -2.91
N THR A 9 -22.62 -9.26 -2.65
CA THR A 9 -21.18 -9.32 -2.39
C THR A 9 -20.44 -9.58 -3.70
N LEU A 10 -19.40 -8.79 -3.96
CA LEU A 10 -18.49 -8.95 -5.08
C LEU A 10 -17.07 -9.09 -4.55
N GLU A 11 -16.32 -10.03 -5.11
CA GLU A 11 -14.92 -10.26 -4.75
C GLU A 11 -14.00 -9.63 -5.81
N PHE A 12 -13.02 -8.88 -5.32
CA PHE A 12 -11.98 -8.25 -6.12
C PHE A 12 -10.62 -8.45 -5.46
N ARG A 13 -9.54 -8.27 -6.22
CA ARG A 13 -8.21 -8.10 -5.62
C ARG A 13 -8.24 -6.86 -4.72
N ALA A 14 -7.56 -6.92 -3.58
CA ALA A 14 -7.59 -5.86 -2.57
C ALA A 14 -7.19 -4.48 -3.14
N GLU A 15 -6.23 -4.45 -4.09
CA GLU A 15 -5.80 -3.25 -4.78
C GLU A 15 -6.86 -2.63 -5.72
N ASP A 16 -7.81 -3.43 -6.20
CA ASP A 16 -8.86 -2.98 -7.13
C ASP A 16 -10.11 -2.46 -6.39
N ILE A 17 -10.25 -2.79 -5.09
CA ILE A 17 -11.43 -2.42 -4.30
C ILE A 17 -11.66 -0.90 -4.26
N PRO A 18 -10.67 -0.03 -4.02
CA PRO A 18 -10.91 1.40 -4.00
C PRO A 18 -11.43 1.94 -5.34
N LEU A 19 -10.89 1.44 -6.45
CA LEU A 19 -11.35 1.82 -7.79
C LEU A 19 -12.78 1.32 -8.05
N SER A 20 -13.11 0.11 -7.63
CA SER A 20 -14.44 -0.49 -7.80
C SER A 20 -15.50 0.29 -7.02
N VAL A 21 -15.24 0.63 -5.75
CA VAL A 21 -16.13 1.46 -4.93
C VAL A 21 -16.30 2.85 -5.55
N TYR A 22 -15.22 3.46 -6.03
CA TYR A 22 -15.28 4.74 -6.75
C TYR A 22 -16.15 4.66 -8.00
N SER A 23 -15.97 3.64 -8.83
CA SER A 23 -16.72 3.47 -10.09
C SER A 23 -18.20 3.23 -9.84
N LEU A 24 -18.54 2.41 -8.83
CA LEU A 24 -19.94 2.20 -8.43
C LEU A 24 -20.59 3.50 -7.93
N ALA A 25 -19.87 4.26 -7.09
CA ALA A 25 -20.36 5.54 -6.58
C ALA A 25 -20.56 6.58 -7.72
N SER A 26 -19.65 6.60 -8.69
CA SER A 26 -19.77 7.45 -9.89
C SER A 26 -20.97 7.09 -10.74
N SER A 27 -21.36 5.81 -10.76
CA SER A 27 -22.57 5.30 -11.40
C SER A 27 -23.82 5.37 -10.51
N ASN A 28 -23.80 6.21 -9.48
CA ASN A 28 -24.89 6.40 -8.51
C ASN A 28 -25.31 5.13 -7.76
N LYS A 29 -24.41 4.17 -7.60
CA LYS A 29 -24.64 2.94 -6.81
C LYS A 29 -24.01 3.06 -5.45
N LYS A 30 -24.77 2.73 -4.39
CA LYS A 30 -24.30 2.71 -3.02
C LYS A 30 -23.46 1.45 -2.81
N ALA A 31 -22.19 1.65 -2.44
CA ALA A 31 -21.24 0.55 -2.22
C ALA A 31 -20.30 0.87 -1.05
N ILE A 32 -19.81 -0.17 -0.41
CA ILE A 32 -18.69 -0.15 0.53
C ILE A 32 -17.66 -1.17 0.06
N GLY A 33 -16.41 -1.00 0.47
CA GLY A 33 -15.34 -1.95 0.21
C GLY A 33 -14.47 -2.18 1.45
N LEU A 34 -14.00 -3.41 1.63
CA LEU A 34 -13.01 -3.78 2.64
C LEU A 34 -11.67 -3.99 1.95
N THR A 35 -10.64 -3.22 2.34
CA THR A 35 -9.30 -3.27 1.73
C THR A 35 -8.22 -2.96 2.77
N GLY A 36 -6.94 -3.03 2.39
CA GLY A 36 -5.83 -2.54 3.20
C GLY A 36 -5.80 -1.00 3.25
N GLU A 37 -5.43 -0.44 4.40
CA GLU A 37 -5.29 1.02 4.54
C GLU A 37 -4.20 1.57 3.61
N ASP A 38 -3.13 0.83 3.40
CA ASP A 38 -2.05 1.12 2.45
C ASP A 38 -2.58 1.29 1.02
N LEU A 39 -3.35 0.32 0.52
CA LEU A 39 -3.94 0.34 -0.81
C LEU A 39 -4.94 1.50 -0.98
N PHE A 40 -5.74 1.75 0.04
CA PHE A 40 -6.66 2.89 0.02
C PHE A 40 -5.92 4.22 0.01
N ARG A 41 -4.86 4.36 0.80
CA ARG A 41 -4.05 5.59 0.82
C ARG A 41 -3.30 5.80 -0.49
N ASP A 42 -2.75 4.74 -1.09
CA ASP A 42 -2.12 4.82 -2.42
C ASP A 42 -3.12 5.30 -3.47
N PHE A 43 -4.33 4.75 -3.45
CA PHE A 43 -5.43 5.20 -4.33
C PHE A 43 -5.78 6.68 -4.13
N LEU A 44 -5.88 7.16 -2.89
CA LEU A 44 -6.18 8.57 -2.60
C LEU A 44 -5.08 9.52 -3.09
N LEU A 45 -3.82 9.11 -3.02
CA LEU A 45 -2.70 9.88 -3.57
C LEU A 45 -2.79 9.99 -5.09
N LYS A 46 -3.20 8.90 -5.76
CA LYS A 46 -3.42 8.86 -7.21
C LYS A 46 -4.65 9.64 -7.63
N LYS A 47 -5.73 9.59 -6.85
CA LYS A 47 -7.05 10.18 -7.18
C LYS A 47 -7.58 11.04 -6.02
N ARG A 48 -6.93 12.19 -5.82
CA ARG A 48 -7.20 13.10 -4.69
C ARG A 48 -8.66 13.54 -4.53
N ASN A 49 -9.39 13.69 -5.64
CA ASN A 49 -10.78 14.12 -5.66
C ASN A 49 -11.76 12.96 -5.87
N SER A 50 -11.42 11.76 -5.39
CA SER A 50 -12.28 10.58 -5.54
C SER A 50 -13.61 10.68 -4.78
N GLY A 51 -13.68 11.49 -3.73
CA GLY A 51 -14.83 11.54 -2.83
C GLY A 51 -15.00 10.28 -1.98
N LEU A 52 -14.03 9.36 -2.00
CA LEU A 52 -14.01 8.22 -1.08
C LEU A 52 -13.52 8.64 0.30
N ILE A 53 -14.11 8.04 1.32
CA ILE A 53 -13.77 8.26 2.73
C ILE A 53 -13.58 6.91 3.44
N LEU A 54 -12.77 6.94 4.48
CA LEU A 54 -12.67 5.87 5.45
C LEU A 54 -13.92 5.90 6.34
N LEU A 55 -14.64 4.80 6.39
CA LEU A 55 -15.85 4.65 7.21
C LEU A 55 -15.50 4.04 8.57
N LYS A 56 -14.68 2.99 8.56
CA LYS A 56 -14.28 2.28 9.78
C LYS A 56 -12.89 1.69 9.60
N LYS A 57 -12.08 1.75 10.63
CA LYS A 57 -10.81 1.05 10.72
C LYS A 57 -10.99 -0.24 11.51
N VAL A 58 -10.47 -1.34 10.97
CA VAL A 58 -10.45 -2.65 11.63
C VAL A 58 -8.97 -2.98 11.87
N ILE A 59 -8.60 -2.99 13.14
CA ILE A 59 -7.21 -3.22 13.55
C ILE A 59 -6.82 -4.65 13.17
N TRP A 60 -5.66 -4.77 12.49
CA TRP A 60 -5.07 -6.04 12.16
C TRP A 60 -3.93 -6.32 13.13
N GLU A 61 -4.15 -7.23 14.05
CA GLU A 61 -3.10 -7.73 14.93
C GLU A 61 -2.82 -9.19 14.60
N ASP A 62 -1.58 -9.49 14.19
CA ASP A 62 -1.16 -10.85 13.90
C ASP A 62 0.25 -11.09 14.47
N ARG A 63 0.35 -12.07 15.37
CA ARG A 63 1.62 -12.44 16.02
C ARG A 63 2.66 -13.00 15.03
N ASN A 64 2.23 -13.50 13.88
CA ASN A 64 3.12 -14.00 12.82
C ASN A 64 3.66 -12.87 11.94
N ALA A 65 3.07 -11.70 11.99
CA ALA A 65 3.56 -10.55 11.23
C ALA A 65 4.80 -9.96 11.93
N LEU A 66 5.85 -9.67 11.15
CA LEU A 66 7.14 -9.15 11.65
C LEU A 66 6.98 -7.88 12.50
N PHE A 67 5.99 -7.05 12.18
CA PHE A 67 5.68 -5.80 12.90
C PHE A 67 4.30 -5.83 13.55
N GLY A 68 3.77 -7.03 13.86
CA GLY A 68 2.43 -7.20 14.40
C GLY A 68 1.31 -6.98 13.37
N LYS A 69 1.63 -6.50 12.18
CA LYS A 69 0.74 -6.24 11.05
C LYS A 69 1.54 -6.05 9.75
N PRO A 70 0.90 -6.08 8.57
CA PRO A 70 1.57 -5.80 7.31
C PRO A 70 2.21 -4.39 7.32
N ALA A 71 3.41 -4.29 6.76
CA ALA A 71 4.11 -3.02 6.65
C ALA A 71 4.72 -2.83 5.26
N LEU A 72 4.50 -1.68 4.64
CA LEU A 72 5.24 -1.25 3.47
C LEU A 72 6.64 -0.85 3.92
N CYS A 73 7.66 -1.45 3.35
CA CYS A 73 9.05 -1.28 3.79
C CYS A 73 9.98 -0.95 2.62
N LEU A 74 11.04 -0.21 2.94
CA LEU A 74 12.24 -0.15 2.11
C LEU A 74 13.13 -1.33 2.49
N LEU A 75 13.47 -2.14 1.50
CA LEU A 75 14.27 -3.35 1.61
C LEU A 75 15.60 -3.18 0.89
N GLY A 76 16.66 -3.74 1.46
CA GLY A 76 17.95 -3.78 0.84
C GLY A 76 18.77 -4.99 1.27
N PRO A 77 19.97 -5.22 0.70
CA PRO A 77 20.84 -6.34 1.02
C PRO A 77 21.17 -6.42 2.52
N LYS A 78 21.08 -7.63 3.08
CA LYS A 78 21.40 -7.90 4.48
C LYS A 78 22.83 -7.47 4.83
N GLY A 79 23.00 -6.92 6.02
CA GLY A 79 24.30 -6.44 6.54
C GLY A 79 24.69 -5.07 6.01
N LYS A 80 23.79 -4.35 5.37
CA LYS A 80 23.92 -2.94 4.96
C LYS A 80 22.77 -2.11 5.49
N ALA A 81 22.94 -0.81 5.49
CA ALA A 81 21.88 0.16 5.78
C ALA A 81 21.79 1.19 4.66
N LEU A 82 20.70 1.97 4.61
CA LEU A 82 20.55 3.00 3.60
C LEU A 82 21.71 4.03 3.62
N ASN A 83 22.24 4.31 4.79
CA ASN A 83 23.35 5.26 4.95
C ASN A 83 24.69 4.74 4.38
N ASP A 84 24.81 3.46 4.10
CA ASP A 84 26.02 2.87 3.47
C ASP A 84 26.05 3.14 1.95
N PHE A 85 24.95 3.64 1.39
CA PHE A 85 24.90 4.07 0.00
C PHE A 85 25.26 5.55 -0.14
N PRO A 86 26.27 5.88 -0.99
CA PRO A 86 26.73 7.25 -1.13
C PRO A 86 25.61 8.18 -1.62
N LYS A 87 25.48 9.34 -0.96
CA LYS A 87 24.60 10.40 -1.46
C LYS A 87 25.12 10.93 -2.79
N GLY A 88 24.21 11.32 -3.68
CA GLY A 88 24.58 11.76 -5.04
C GLY A 88 24.77 10.64 -6.05
N GLN A 89 24.89 9.38 -5.62
CA GLN A 89 24.85 8.22 -6.50
C GLN A 89 23.41 7.83 -6.81
N GLU A 90 23.11 7.54 -8.07
CA GLU A 90 21.79 7.02 -8.47
C GLU A 90 21.63 5.57 -8.00
N LEU A 91 20.58 5.32 -7.21
CA LEU A 91 20.17 4.00 -6.74
C LEU A 91 18.90 3.57 -7.49
N ARG A 92 18.92 2.36 -8.02
CA ARG A 92 17.74 1.75 -8.66
C ARG A 92 16.83 1.19 -7.58
N VAL A 93 15.57 1.62 -7.55
CA VAL A 93 14.57 1.16 -6.57
C VAL A 93 13.42 0.46 -7.29
N GLY A 94 13.25 -0.83 -7.03
CA GLY A 94 12.08 -1.60 -7.43
C GLY A 94 10.87 -1.24 -6.56
N ILE A 95 9.78 -0.85 -7.18
CA ILE A 95 8.55 -0.45 -6.47
C ILE A 95 7.42 -1.37 -6.91
N SER A 96 6.81 -2.06 -5.96
CA SER A 96 5.58 -2.81 -6.22
C SER A 96 4.51 -1.89 -6.79
N THR A 97 3.93 -2.29 -7.93
CA THR A 97 2.94 -1.47 -8.66
C THR A 97 1.72 -1.12 -7.81
N LYS A 98 1.44 -1.89 -6.77
CA LYS A 98 0.33 -1.68 -5.82
C LYS A 98 0.51 -0.46 -4.93
N TYR A 99 1.77 -0.06 -4.66
CA TYR A 99 2.14 0.97 -3.66
C TYR A 99 2.93 2.12 -4.27
N LYS A 100 2.71 2.39 -5.55
CA LYS A 100 3.52 3.31 -6.35
C LYS A 100 3.50 4.74 -5.80
N GLU A 101 2.36 5.25 -5.39
CA GLU A 101 2.24 6.63 -4.93
C GLU A 101 2.74 6.80 -3.49
N LEU A 102 2.51 5.83 -2.61
CA LEU A 102 3.09 5.82 -1.26
C LEU A 102 4.62 5.74 -1.33
N ALA A 103 5.15 4.83 -2.14
CA ALA A 103 6.59 4.69 -2.35
C ALA A 103 7.21 5.97 -2.92
N LYS A 104 6.58 6.58 -3.92
CA LYS A 104 7.03 7.85 -4.51
C LYS A 104 7.06 8.98 -3.46
N LYS A 105 6.00 9.08 -2.65
CA LYS A 105 5.96 10.08 -1.57
C LYS A 105 7.10 9.89 -0.58
N TYR A 106 7.38 8.65 -0.18
CA TYR A 106 8.48 8.32 0.73
C TYR A 106 9.86 8.61 0.08
N LEU A 107 10.09 8.14 -1.15
CA LEU A 107 11.35 8.38 -1.85
C LEU A 107 11.63 9.88 -2.05
N ASN A 108 10.62 10.70 -2.34
CA ASN A 108 10.79 12.15 -2.43
C ASN A 108 11.30 12.77 -1.11
N GLN A 109 10.93 12.19 0.06
CA GLN A 109 11.47 12.64 1.34
C GLN A 109 12.96 12.25 1.51
N LEU A 110 13.38 11.13 0.95
CA LEU A 110 14.80 10.74 0.95
C LEU A 110 15.59 11.56 -0.08
N GLU A 111 14.99 11.86 -1.23
CA GLU A 111 15.60 12.73 -2.25
C GLU A 111 15.89 14.14 -1.68
N SER A 112 15.00 14.67 -0.83
CA SER A 112 15.27 15.93 -0.14
C SER A 112 16.45 15.86 0.85
N LYS A 113 16.89 14.65 1.23
CA LYS A 113 18.06 14.40 2.07
C LYS A 113 19.34 14.09 1.27
N GLY A 114 19.29 14.25 -0.07
CA GLY A 114 20.43 14.11 -0.97
C GLY A 114 20.60 12.71 -1.61
N TYR A 115 19.63 11.81 -1.49
CA TYR A 115 19.60 10.58 -2.27
C TYR A 115 19.07 10.83 -3.68
N ILE A 116 19.49 9.99 -4.63
CA ILE A 116 19.00 10.02 -6.01
C ILE A 116 18.44 8.64 -6.35
N PHE A 117 17.18 8.57 -6.82
CA PHE A 117 16.53 7.30 -7.11
C PHE A 117 16.04 7.19 -8.54
N ARG A 118 16.45 6.10 -9.22
CA ARG A 118 15.82 5.62 -10.43
C ARG A 118 14.70 4.63 -10.06
N LYS A 119 13.45 5.05 -10.21
CA LYS A 119 12.25 4.33 -9.76
C LYS A 119 11.77 3.36 -10.85
N LEU A 120 11.77 2.05 -10.58
CA LEU A 120 11.31 0.99 -11.49
C LEU A 120 10.05 0.35 -10.93
N ALA A 121 8.95 0.38 -11.70
CA ALA A 121 7.71 -0.30 -11.31
C ALA A 121 7.84 -1.80 -11.58
N ILE A 122 7.59 -2.64 -10.58
CA ILE A 122 7.69 -4.09 -10.64
C ILE A 122 6.34 -4.70 -10.24
N ASN A 123 5.86 -5.65 -11.01
CA ASN A 123 4.62 -6.37 -10.71
C ASN A 123 4.96 -7.72 -10.05
N GLY A 124 4.97 -7.74 -8.72
CA GLY A 124 5.36 -8.90 -7.90
C GLY A 124 6.88 -9.07 -7.78
N CYS A 125 7.31 -9.92 -6.85
CA CYS A 125 8.70 -10.38 -6.67
C CYS A 125 9.75 -9.27 -6.62
N CYS A 126 9.50 -8.18 -5.91
CA CYS A 126 10.46 -7.08 -5.77
C CYS A 126 11.76 -7.54 -5.11
N GLU A 127 11.70 -8.50 -4.17
CA GLU A 127 12.86 -9.09 -3.52
C GLU A 127 13.77 -9.81 -4.53
N THR A 128 13.18 -10.58 -5.46
CA THR A 128 13.94 -11.26 -6.52
C THR A 128 14.65 -10.29 -7.45
N ALA A 129 14.08 -9.11 -7.70
CA ALA A 129 14.73 -8.10 -8.53
C ALA A 129 15.99 -7.54 -7.87
N VAL A 130 16.04 -7.47 -6.53
CA VAL A 130 17.27 -7.06 -5.79
C VAL A 130 18.32 -8.16 -5.88
N THR A 131 17.96 -9.42 -5.60
CA THR A 131 18.92 -10.54 -5.65
C THR A 131 19.47 -10.80 -7.05
N ALA A 132 18.68 -10.54 -8.09
CA ALA A 132 19.13 -10.60 -9.48
C ALA A 132 19.97 -9.39 -9.92
N GLY A 133 20.18 -8.39 -9.06
CA GLY A 133 20.94 -7.19 -9.38
C GLY A 133 20.27 -6.24 -10.39
N LEU A 134 18.96 -6.41 -10.62
CA LEU A 134 18.18 -5.51 -11.49
C LEU A 134 17.93 -4.16 -10.80
N VAL A 135 17.78 -4.17 -9.49
CA VAL A 135 17.61 -2.99 -8.63
C VAL A 135 18.51 -3.12 -7.40
N ASP A 136 18.81 -2.00 -6.77
CA ASP A 136 19.68 -1.94 -5.59
C ASP A 136 18.86 -2.06 -4.29
N LEU A 137 17.62 -1.56 -4.33
CA LEU A 137 16.67 -1.53 -3.23
C LEU A 137 15.26 -1.91 -3.74
N ALA A 138 14.38 -2.31 -2.82
CA ALA A 138 12.97 -2.56 -3.15
C ALA A 138 12.02 -1.87 -2.15
N ILE A 139 10.83 -1.49 -2.62
CA ILE A 139 9.72 -1.09 -1.75
C ILE A 139 8.57 -2.05 -2.01
N ASP A 140 8.26 -2.86 -1.00
CA ASP A 140 7.15 -3.81 -1.03
C ASP A 140 6.56 -4.03 0.37
N ILE A 141 5.43 -4.75 0.42
CA ILE A 141 4.80 -5.12 1.67
C ILE A 141 5.55 -6.28 2.33
N VAL A 142 5.83 -6.13 3.61
CA VAL A 142 6.39 -7.19 4.45
C VAL A 142 5.31 -7.63 5.43
N TYR A 143 5.03 -8.94 5.44
CA TYR A 143 4.13 -9.55 6.42
C TYR A 143 4.92 -10.35 7.45
N THR A 144 5.29 -11.59 7.16
CA THR A 144 6.14 -12.40 8.05
C THR A 144 7.62 -12.10 7.92
N GLY A 145 8.03 -11.50 6.81
CA GLY A 145 9.44 -11.26 6.47
C GLY A 145 10.18 -12.48 5.94
N LYS A 146 9.52 -13.64 5.80
CA LYS A 146 10.17 -14.88 5.37
C LYS A 146 10.76 -14.78 3.96
N SER A 147 9.98 -14.36 2.96
CA SER A 147 10.45 -14.20 1.57
C SER A 147 11.62 -13.22 1.46
N MET A 148 11.54 -12.11 2.19
CA MET A 148 12.59 -11.12 2.28
C MET A 148 13.89 -11.72 2.84
N GLN A 149 13.80 -12.49 3.96
CA GLN A 149 14.95 -13.14 4.58
C GLN A 149 15.57 -14.22 3.68
N GLU A 150 14.72 -15.04 3.02
CA GLU A 150 15.16 -16.06 2.05
C GLU A 150 15.87 -15.43 0.84
N ALA A 151 15.48 -14.22 0.46
CA ALA A 151 16.14 -13.43 -0.56
C ALA A 151 17.42 -12.71 -0.08
N GLY A 152 17.86 -12.91 1.19
CA GLY A 152 19.03 -12.24 1.75
C GLY A 152 18.88 -10.74 1.93
N LEU A 153 17.65 -10.27 2.14
CA LEU A 153 17.33 -8.86 2.35
C LEU A 153 16.94 -8.58 3.80
N GLU A 154 16.98 -7.32 4.16
CA GLU A 154 16.48 -6.82 5.44
C GLU A 154 15.72 -5.50 5.27
N VAL A 155 14.95 -5.14 6.30
CA VAL A 155 14.19 -3.89 6.32
C VAL A 155 15.12 -2.74 6.72
N TYR A 156 15.28 -1.77 5.82
CA TYR A 156 16.01 -0.54 6.08
C TYR A 156 15.13 0.54 6.71
N ASP A 157 13.84 0.59 6.31
CA ASP A 157 12.89 1.52 6.92
C ASP A 157 11.45 1.03 6.73
N ARG A 158 10.57 1.38 7.68
CA ARG A 158 9.12 1.16 7.59
C ARG A 158 8.45 2.42 7.05
N VAL A 159 7.95 2.32 5.83
CA VAL A 159 7.27 3.42 5.14
C VAL A 159 5.85 3.63 5.69
N PHE A 160 5.13 2.54 5.92
CA PHE A 160 3.74 2.58 6.37
C PHE A 160 3.33 1.22 6.96
N THR A 161 2.56 1.23 8.06
CA THR A 161 1.90 0.02 8.61
C THR A 161 0.43 0.03 8.24
N SER A 162 -0.11 -1.13 7.84
CA SER A 162 -1.46 -1.23 7.31
C SER A 162 -2.40 -2.00 8.25
N ASP A 163 -3.59 -1.44 8.44
CA ASP A 163 -4.74 -2.14 9.01
C ASP A 163 -5.77 -2.39 7.90
N PHE A 164 -6.85 -3.11 8.18
CA PHE A 164 -8.00 -3.14 7.29
C PHE A 164 -8.84 -1.87 7.43
N VAL A 165 -9.43 -1.44 6.32
CA VAL A 165 -10.35 -0.31 6.32
C VAL A 165 -11.62 -0.64 5.54
N ILE A 166 -12.74 -0.19 6.06
CA ILE A 166 -14.00 -0.12 5.33
C ILE A 166 -14.09 1.27 4.72
N ILE A 167 -14.25 1.33 3.42
CA ILE A 167 -14.30 2.56 2.64
C ILE A 167 -15.65 2.71 1.93
N GLY A 168 -16.02 3.94 1.63
CA GLY A 168 -17.23 4.24 0.88
C GLY A 168 -17.20 5.65 0.32
N SER A 169 -18.20 6.03 -0.47
CA SER A 169 -18.29 7.38 -1.00
C SER A 169 -18.90 8.34 0.02
N LYS A 170 -18.29 9.52 0.20
CA LYS A 170 -18.82 10.61 1.03
C LYS A 170 -20.25 11.00 0.63
N ARG A 171 -20.58 10.88 -0.66
CA ARG A 171 -21.93 11.15 -1.18
C ARG A 171 -23.01 10.32 -0.47
N PHE A 172 -22.73 9.05 -0.17
CA PHE A 172 -23.70 8.12 0.41
C PHE A 172 -23.54 7.93 1.92
N TRP A 173 -22.38 8.22 2.47
CA TRP A 173 -22.00 7.86 3.84
C TRP A 173 -21.51 9.07 4.66
N GLY A 174 -21.38 10.26 4.07
CA GLY A 174 -20.85 11.46 4.73
C GLY A 174 -21.84 12.27 5.57
N GLY A 175 -23.07 11.79 5.76
CA GLY A 175 -24.11 12.46 6.54
C GLY A 175 -24.10 12.10 8.04
N LYS A 176 -24.94 12.77 8.85
CA LYS A 176 -25.09 12.50 10.31
C LYS A 176 -25.56 11.07 10.62
N ASN A 177 -26.17 10.37 9.65
CA ASN A 177 -26.57 8.96 9.71
C ASN A 177 -25.57 8.08 8.93
N GLY A 178 -24.28 8.32 9.12
CA GLY A 178 -23.21 7.63 8.42
C GLY A 178 -23.21 6.11 8.61
N PHE A 179 -22.09 5.48 8.32
CA PHE A 179 -21.88 4.04 8.47
C PHE A 179 -22.04 3.64 9.96
N PRO A 180 -22.87 2.59 10.28
CA PRO A 180 -23.16 2.14 11.64
C PRO A 180 -21.92 1.58 12.36
#